data_e563b145ac2195e02cd996112c8622dc
#
_entry.id   e563b145ac2195e02cd996112c8622dc
#
_cell.length_a   1.000
_cell.length_b   1.000
_cell.length_c   1.000
_cell.angle_alpha   90.00
_cell.angle_beta   90.00
_cell.angle_gamma   90.00
#
_symmetry.space_group_name_H-M   'P 1'
#
loop_
_entity.id
_entity.type
_entity.pdbx_description
1 polymer ?
#
loop_
_entity_poly.entity_id
_entity_poly.type
_entity_poly.pdbx_seq_one_letter_code
_entity_poly.pdbx_strand_id
1 'polypeptide(L)'
;MTMLCGIKDKYFSETLLCSGGGKMGVVGIHWRVRAMIRWKVVTAMLLLALNNITYAQIADVSGVGEDRDSALRDAKRNAVEQIVGTYINSETLVSQASVVSDEIYAKSVGFITDVRVIDEGKRNGSYYVRAKIDVNTNPNSELMNRIEMIKALGDPRIGVVVFKNATVSEYGSLEKSYDDITEESVNSKLLSMGFSHVMDANIVAKLRNSSLLSSLYNGDTNLLGEAGSIGVDVLVLAQSKVDAAKINLTKQDGTTVDTQLVRGTADITGKVIMLATGNIQGTFSVRGQGIDISESTANNKALKNASTNATAEVGKILRKKAAKAFDGLQIIASVNDNEKLEELVADLKSLKGVQGVYMREYQNGKAVIDIESNQQMHILLRMLKEKSHLGLFNEGITNNTMELLVS
;
A
#
# COMPACT_ATOMS: atom_id res chain seq x y z
N MET A 1 5.62 -33.50 -21.74
CA MET A 1 6.37 -34.73 -21.39
C MET A 1 6.74 -34.60 -19.92
N THR A 2 5.87 -35.15 -19.09
CA THR A 2 5.72 -34.92 -17.66
C THR A 2 6.49 -36.03 -16.94
N MET A 3 7.42 -35.69 -16.08
CA MET A 3 8.02 -36.64 -15.13
C MET A 3 7.41 -36.39 -13.74
N LEU A 4 6.47 -37.23 -13.37
CA LEU A 4 6.02 -37.46 -12.02
C LEU A 4 7.02 -38.43 -11.36
N CYS A 5 7.72 -37.95 -10.34
CA CYS A 5 8.57 -38.78 -9.49
C CYS A 5 7.68 -39.30 -8.34
N GLY A 6 7.37 -40.60 -8.41
CA GLY A 6 6.60 -41.28 -7.37
C GLY A 6 7.46 -41.58 -6.15
N ILE A 7 6.99 -41.18 -5.00
CA ILE A 7 7.50 -41.67 -3.71
C ILE A 7 6.94 -43.06 -3.51
N LYS A 8 7.84 -44.06 -3.59
CA LYS A 8 7.54 -45.45 -3.24
C LYS A 8 7.55 -45.58 -1.73
N ASP A 9 6.37 -45.83 -1.16
CA ASP A 9 6.23 -46.31 0.22
C ASP A 9 6.88 -47.71 0.35
N LYS A 10 7.96 -47.76 1.11
CA LYS A 10 8.78 -48.94 1.35
C LYS A 10 8.50 -49.54 2.73
N TYR A 11 7.24 -49.83 3.04
CA TYR A 11 6.87 -50.53 4.28
C TYR A 11 5.62 -51.40 4.10
N PHE A 12 5.70 -52.34 3.15
CA PHE A 12 4.78 -53.46 3.14
C PHE A 12 5.43 -54.64 2.38
N SER A 13 6.19 -55.45 3.10
CA SER A 13 6.34 -56.90 2.86
C SER A 13 7.46 -57.47 3.74
N GLU A 14 7.14 -57.95 4.89
CA GLU A 14 7.80 -59.12 5.48
C GLU A 14 6.73 -59.99 6.12
N THR A 15 6.32 -60.95 5.32
CA THR A 15 5.59 -62.13 5.78
C THR A 15 6.58 -63.06 6.44
N LEU A 16 6.68 -63.07 7.76
CA LEU A 16 7.32 -64.12 8.51
C LEU A 16 6.33 -65.27 8.69
N LEU A 17 6.50 -66.32 7.94
CA LEU A 17 5.96 -67.63 8.17
C LEU A 17 6.64 -68.24 9.39
N CYS A 18 5.95 -68.26 10.53
CA CYS A 18 6.29 -69.13 11.62
C CYS A 18 5.14 -70.13 11.83
N SER A 19 5.41 -71.37 11.48
CA SER A 19 4.66 -72.57 11.85
C SER A 19 4.76 -72.82 13.36
N GLY A 20 3.66 -72.81 14.03
CA GLY A 20 3.62 -73.20 15.46
C GLY A 20 2.33 -72.74 16.11
N GLY A 21 1.43 -73.70 16.40
CA GLY A 21 0.10 -73.44 16.91
C GLY A 21 0.04 -72.69 18.24
N GLY A 22 -0.70 -71.63 18.29
CA GLY A 22 -1.01 -70.87 19.48
C GLY A 22 -1.84 -69.66 19.14
N LYS A 23 -3.11 -69.64 19.56
CA LYS A 23 -3.99 -68.45 19.44
C LYS A 23 -3.35 -67.31 20.17
N MET A 24 -2.81 -66.33 19.42
CA MET A 24 -2.47 -65.02 19.97
C MET A 24 -3.48 -63.99 19.46
N GLY A 25 -4.14 -63.39 20.46
CA GLY A 25 -5.27 -62.50 20.24
C GLY A 25 -4.88 -61.19 19.54
N VAL A 26 -5.84 -60.69 18.82
CA VAL A 26 -5.89 -59.41 17.99
C VAL A 26 -5.74 -58.14 18.89
N VAL A 27 -5.21 -58.20 20.08
CA VAL A 27 -5.16 -57.08 21.04
C VAL A 27 -3.97 -56.14 20.82
N GLY A 28 -2.89 -56.63 20.16
CA GLY A 28 -1.63 -55.81 20.02
C GLY A 28 -1.65 -54.71 18.96
N ILE A 29 -2.52 -54.81 17.95
CA ILE A 29 -2.53 -53.87 16.80
C ILE A 29 -3.31 -52.61 17.16
N HIS A 30 -4.38 -52.73 17.97
CA HIS A 30 -5.20 -51.57 18.37
C HIS A 30 -4.44 -50.55 19.27
N TRP A 31 -3.46 -50.96 20.04
CA TRP A 31 -2.69 -50.06 20.91
C TRP A 31 -1.70 -49.17 20.13
N ARG A 32 -1.04 -49.72 19.12
CA ARG A 32 -0.06 -48.96 18.31
C ARG A 32 -0.75 -47.93 17.40
N VAL A 33 -1.89 -48.25 16.81
CA VAL A 33 -2.66 -47.30 15.97
C VAL A 33 -3.25 -46.18 16.80
N ARG A 34 -3.78 -46.47 18.01
CA ARG A 34 -4.27 -45.42 18.92
C ARG A 34 -3.19 -44.51 19.45
N ALA A 35 -1.96 -45.03 19.70
CA ALA A 35 -0.82 -44.21 20.13
C ALA A 35 -0.34 -43.28 18.99
N MET A 36 -0.28 -43.75 17.74
CA MET A 36 0.11 -42.93 16.59
C MET A 36 -0.93 -41.86 16.26
N ILE A 37 -2.21 -42.15 16.40
CA ILE A 37 -3.28 -41.15 16.18
C ILE A 37 -3.23 -40.07 17.29
N ARG A 38 -3.02 -40.46 18.55
CA ARG A 38 -2.85 -39.52 19.66
C ARG A 38 -1.61 -38.63 19.49
N TRP A 39 -0.50 -39.16 19.01
CA TRP A 39 0.71 -38.38 18.76
C TRP A 39 0.54 -37.42 17.58
N LYS A 40 -0.12 -37.83 16.50
CA LYS A 40 -0.45 -36.95 15.36
C LYS A 40 -1.44 -35.84 15.74
N VAL A 41 -2.40 -36.11 16.61
CA VAL A 41 -3.32 -35.09 17.13
C VAL A 41 -2.61 -34.13 18.10
N VAL A 42 -1.71 -34.63 18.96
CA VAL A 42 -0.93 -33.77 19.86
C VAL A 42 0.09 -32.91 19.08
N THR A 43 0.74 -33.45 18.06
CA THR A 43 1.62 -32.65 17.17
C THR A 43 0.85 -31.64 16.33
N ALA A 44 -0.36 -31.97 15.85
CA ALA A 44 -1.23 -31.03 15.15
C ALA A 44 -1.75 -29.92 16.10
N MET A 45 -2.13 -30.25 17.34
CA MET A 45 -2.47 -29.25 18.35
C MET A 45 -1.28 -28.38 18.77
N LEU A 46 -0.08 -28.96 18.87
CA LEU A 46 1.13 -28.19 19.18
C LEU A 46 1.52 -27.25 18.04
N LEU A 47 1.33 -27.66 16.77
CA LEU A 47 1.53 -26.82 15.58
C LEU A 47 0.47 -25.71 15.47
N LEU A 48 -0.75 -25.95 15.91
CA LEU A 48 -1.81 -24.92 15.98
C LEU A 48 -1.60 -23.93 17.13
N ALA A 49 -0.96 -24.33 18.21
CA ALA A 49 -0.62 -23.45 19.34
C ALA A 49 0.57 -22.53 19.07
N LEU A 50 1.41 -22.82 18.07
CA LEU A 50 2.56 -22.00 17.67
C LEU A 50 2.21 -20.83 16.75
N ASN A 51 0.96 -20.68 16.31
CA ASN A 51 0.53 -19.62 15.39
C ASN A 51 0.03 -18.33 16.07
N ASN A 52 0.18 -18.18 17.38
CA ASN A 52 -0.05 -16.89 18.05
C ASN A 52 1.23 -16.03 17.98
N ILE A 53 1.60 -15.58 16.78
CA ILE A 53 2.57 -14.50 16.61
C ILE A 53 1.86 -13.22 17.05
N THR A 54 2.09 -12.81 18.29
CA THR A 54 1.64 -11.51 18.77
C THR A 54 2.51 -10.43 18.14
N TYR A 55 1.97 -9.68 17.20
CA TYR A 55 2.60 -8.49 16.63
C TYR A 55 2.38 -7.26 17.54
N ALA A 56 2.73 -7.39 18.82
CA ALA A 56 2.72 -6.27 19.76
C ALA A 56 4.14 -6.00 20.19
N GLN A 57 4.60 -4.77 20.02
CA GLN A 57 5.91 -4.33 20.52
C GLN A 57 5.69 -3.49 21.79
N ILE A 58 6.40 -3.87 22.87
CA ILE A 58 6.26 -3.24 24.19
C ILE A 58 7.26 -2.09 24.29
N ALA A 59 6.76 -0.87 24.48
CA ALA A 59 7.55 0.30 24.82
C ALA A 59 7.49 0.58 26.32
N ASP A 60 8.65 0.76 26.98
CA ASP A 60 8.76 1.24 28.37
C ASP A 60 9.01 2.75 28.29
N VAL A 61 7.99 3.52 28.63
CA VAL A 61 7.97 4.96 28.42
C VAL A 61 7.42 5.71 29.63
N SER A 62 7.77 7.00 29.70
CA SER A 62 7.21 7.92 30.68
C SER A 62 6.45 9.04 29.98
N GLY A 63 5.45 9.58 30.65
CA GLY A 63 4.72 10.76 30.22
C GLY A 63 4.49 11.72 31.38
N VAL A 64 4.33 13.00 31.05
CA VAL A 64 4.13 14.07 32.03
C VAL A 64 2.92 14.92 31.60
N GLY A 65 2.14 15.38 32.58
CA GLY A 65 0.96 16.21 32.30
C GLY A 65 0.50 16.97 33.53
N GLU A 66 -0.52 17.78 33.40
CA GLU A 66 -1.13 18.53 34.53
C GLU A 66 -1.90 17.58 35.46
N ASP A 67 -2.49 16.54 34.89
CA ASP A 67 -3.24 15.50 35.55
C ASP A 67 -2.80 14.09 35.07
N ARG A 68 -3.37 13.06 35.72
CA ARG A 68 -3.09 11.65 35.38
C ARG A 68 -3.40 11.31 33.92
N ASP A 69 -4.51 11.82 33.39
CA ASP A 69 -4.97 11.46 32.06
C ASP A 69 -4.13 12.14 30.98
N SER A 70 -3.70 13.38 31.19
CA SER A 70 -2.75 14.06 30.30
C SER A 70 -1.36 13.40 30.31
N ALA A 71 -0.85 13.02 31.49
CA ALA A 71 0.40 12.27 31.60
C ALA A 71 0.32 10.90 30.91
N LEU A 72 -0.80 10.21 31.01
CA LEU A 72 -1.02 8.94 30.34
C LEU A 72 -1.14 9.11 28.83
N ARG A 73 -1.78 10.17 28.32
CA ARG A 73 -1.80 10.50 26.89
C ARG A 73 -0.41 10.78 26.34
N ASP A 74 0.40 11.52 27.10
CA ASP A 74 1.78 11.81 26.75
C ASP A 74 2.63 10.53 26.71
N ALA A 75 2.52 9.64 27.70
CA ALA A 75 3.18 8.33 27.68
C ALA A 75 2.79 7.47 26.46
N LYS A 76 1.50 7.49 26.11
CA LYS A 76 1.00 6.78 24.92
C LYS A 76 1.59 7.33 23.62
N ARG A 77 1.69 8.66 23.51
CA ARG A 77 2.34 9.34 22.39
C ARG A 77 3.83 8.92 22.28
N ASN A 78 4.55 8.98 23.40
CA ASN A 78 5.96 8.62 23.47
C ASN A 78 6.21 7.15 23.11
N ALA A 79 5.29 6.24 23.46
CA ALA A 79 5.36 4.83 23.06
C ALA A 79 5.28 4.66 21.54
N VAL A 80 4.31 5.30 20.91
CA VAL A 80 4.16 5.25 19.44
C VAL A 80 5.37 5.90 18.77
N GLU A 81 5.88 7.02 19.29
CA GLU A 81 7.08 7.70 18.77
C GLU A 81 8.32 6.80 18.81
N GLN A 82 8.54 6.11 19.93
CA GLN A 82 9.63 5.15 20.07
C GLN A 82 9.54 4.01 19.06
N ILE A 83 8.34 3.44 18.85
CA ILE A 83 8.12 2.37 17.89
C ILE A 83 8.30 2.88 16.45
N VAL A 84 7.71 4.01 16.10
CA VAL A 84 7.88 4.64 14.78
C VAL A 84 9.36 4.89 14.49
N GLY A 85 10.11 5.44 15.46
CA GLY A 85 11.56 5.66 15.33
C GLY A 85 12.38 4.39 15.09
N THR A 86 11.88 3.21 15.54
CA THR A 86 12.53 1.92 15.28
C THR A 86 12.36 1.47 13.83
N TYR A 87 11.23 1.80 13.20
CA TYR A 87 10.90 1.37 11.85
C TYR A 87 11.29 2.38 10.77
N ILE A 88 11.36 3.67 11.11
CA ILE A 88 11.72 4.73 10.17
C ILE A 88 13.16 5.15 10.42
N ASN A 89 13.93 5.22 9.34
CA ASN A 89 15.32 5.69 9.37
C ASN A 89 15.38 7.13 9.89
N SER A 90 16.34 7.47 10.74
CA SER A 90 16.46 8.81 11.34
C SER A 90 16.53 9.94 10.29
N GLU A 91 17.12 9.69 9.13
CA GLU A 91 17.21 10.65 8.02
C GLU A 91 15.86 10.90 7.33
N THR A 92 15.06 9.84 7.16
CA THR A 92 13.69 9.95 6.63
C THR A 92 12.79 10.71 7.60
N LEU A 93 12.96 10.48 8.91
CA LEU A 93 12.22 11.16 9.96
C LEU A 93 12.53 12.67 9.99
N VAL A 94 13.79 13.05 9.82
CA VAL A 94 14.19 14.47 9.83
C VAL A 94 13.64 15.25 8.65
N SER A 95 13.60 14.65 7.46
CA SER A 95 13.10 15.33 6.25
C SER A 95 11.58 15.50 6.23
N GLN A 96 10.83 14.66 6.95
CA GLN A 96 9.37 14.66 6.98
C GLN A 96 8.80 14.82 8.40
N ALA A 97 9.64 15.17 9.37
CA ALA A 97 9.34 15.11 10.80
C ALA A 97 8.10 15.91 11.25
N SER A 98 7.78 17.02 10.57
CA SER A 98 6.61 17.83 10.93
C SER A 98 5.30 17.17 10.49
N VAL A 99 5.28 16.50 9.35
CA VAL A 99 4.04 15.91 8.80
C VAL A 99 3.77 14.53 9.39
N VAL A 100 4.83 13.70 9.54
CA VAL A 100 4.71 12.36 10.12
C VAL A 100 4.35 12.39 11.60
N SER A 101 4.93 13.37 12.34
CA SER A 101 4.75 13.43 13.78
C SER A 101 3.32 13.78 14.19
N ASP A 102 2.73 14.84 13.63
CA ASP A 102 1.49 15.38 14.15
C ASP A 102 0.29 14.45 13.91
N GLU A 103 0.18 13.81 12.77
CA GLU A 103 -0.94 12.93 12.47
C GLU A 103 -0.84 11.53 13.06
N ILE A 104 0.35 10.91 13.05
CA ILE A 104 0.56 9.61 13.71
C ILE A 104 0.36 9.77 15.21
N TYR A 105 0.91 10.85 15.79
CA TYR A 105 0.82 11.06 17.22
C TYR A 105 -0.57 11.53 17.66
N ALA A 106 -1.31 12.28 16.85
CA ALA A 106 -2.71 12.63 17.12
C ALA A 106 -3.61 11.39 17.21
N LYS A 107 -3.31 10.33 16.46
CA LYS A 107 -4.04 9.06 16.45
C LYS A 107 -3.41 7.98 17.33
N SER A 108 -2.38 8.31 18.13
CA SER A 108 -1.58 7.35 18.91
C SER A 108 -2.41 6.40 19.77
N VAL A 109 -3.53 6.85 20.31
CA VAL A 109 -4.43 6.04 21.14
C VAL A 109 -5.01 4.85 20.37
N GLY A 110 -5.27 5.01 19.06
CA GLY A 110 -5.81 3.96 18.19
C GLY A 110 -4.83 2.84 17.87
N PHE A 111 -3.53 3.06 18.09
CA PHE A 111 -2.48 2.07 17.81
C PHE A 111 -2.10 1.22 19.03
N ILE A 112 -2.66 1.54 20.21
CA ILE A 112 -2.31 0.90 21.47
C ILE A 112 -3.28 -0.23 21.77
N THR A 113 -2.73 -1.41 22.08
CA THR A 113 -3.49 -2.62 22.41
C THR A 113 -3.60 -2.86 23.90
N ASP A 114 -2.57 -2.49 24.69
CA ASP A 114 -2.57 -2.63 26.15
C ASP A 114 -1.71 -1.56 26.81
N VAL A 115 -2.05 -1.21 28.06
CA VAL A 115 -1.34 -0.23 28.88
C VAL A 115 -1.21 -0.75 30.30
N ARG A 116 0.02 -0.93 30.76
CA ARG A 116 0.36 -1.34 32.13
C ARG A 116 1.15 -0.25 32.82
N VAL A 117 0.51 0.50 33.70
CA VAL A 117 1.18 1.50 34.53
C VAL A 117 2.10 0.81 35.55
N ILE A 118 3.37 1.21 35.58
CA ILE A 118 4.41 0.68 36.46
C ILE A 118 4.56 1.58 37.69
N ASP A 119 4.57 2.89 37.43
CA ASP A 119 4.77 3.91 38.48
C ASP A 119 4.05 5.21 38.08
N GLU A 120 3.44 5.88 39.03
CA GLU A 120 2.77 7.18 38.80
C GLU A 120 2.78 8.05 40.06
N GLY A 121 2.73 9.36 39.89
CA GLY A 121 2.70 10.29 40.99
C GLY A 121 2.86 11.75 40.60
N LYS A 122 3.00 12.62 41.60
CA LYS A 122 3.25 14.06 41.38
C LYS A 122 4.69 14.41 41.70
N ARG A 123 5.36 15.12 40.78
CA ARG A 123 6.71 15.69 40.95
C ARG A 123 6.74 17.11 40.41
N ASN A 124 7.26 18.04 41.21
CA ASN A 124 7.43 19.44 40.79
C ASN A 124 6.15 20.11 40.22
N GLY A 125 4.99 19.77 40.80
CA GLY A 125 3.71 20.34 40.35
C GLY A 125 3.03 19.66 39.17
N SER A 126 3.73 18.75 38.47
CA SER A 126 3.20 17.96 37.35
C SER A 126 2.92 16.53 37.76
N TYR A 127 2.00 15.86 37.08
CA TYR A 127 1.75 14.45 37.23
C TYR A 127 2.66 13.67 36.26
N TYR A 128 3.28 12.59 36.73
CA TYR A 128 4.07 11.69 35.87
C TYR A 128 3.47 10.29 35.87
N VAL A 129 3.60 9.60 34.76
CA VAL A 129 3.25 8.20 34.57
C VAL A 129 4.40 7.49 33.88
N ARG A 130 4.84 6.34 34.42
CA ARG A 130 5.70 5.38 33.72
C ARG A 130 4.89 4.13 33.41
N ALA A 131 4.87 3.72 32.17
CA ALA A 131 4.06 2.61 31.72
C ALA A 131 4.78 1.73 30.70
N LYS A 132 4.45 0.43 30.70
CA LYS A 132 4.69 -0.45 29.57
C LYS A 132 3.46 -0.42 28.67
N ILE A 133 3.65 -0.04 27.43
CA ILE A 133 2.59 0.18 26.47
C ILE A 133 2.82 -0.73 25.28
N ASP A 134 1.81 -1.55 24.98
CA ASP A 134 1.83 -2.47 23.86
C ASP A 134 1.26 -1.76 22.63
N VAL A 135 2.09 -1.61 21.59
CA VAL A 135 1.72 -0.97 20.32
C VAL A 135 1.50 -2.05 19.26
N ASN A 136 0.42 -1.92 18.50
CA ASN A 136 0.08 -2.85 17.44
C ASN A 136 1.02 -2.69 16.24
N THR A 137 1.97 -3.59 16.11
CA THR A 137 2.94 -3.67 14.99
C THR A 137 2.59 -4.79 14.00
N ASN A 138 1.33 -5.22 13.96
CA ASN A 138 0.87 -6.15 12.92
C ASN A 138 1.14 -5.53 11.53
N PRO A 139 1.76 -6.26 10.59
CA PRO A 139 2.04 -5.76 9.24
C PRO A 139 0.82 -5.18 8.49
N ASN A 140 -0.39 -5.62 8.86
CA ASN A 140 -1.64 -5.11 8.29
C ASN A 140 -2.31 -4.03 9.15
N SER A 141 -1.68 -3.59 10.25
CA SER A 141 -2.23 -2.51 11.07
C SER A 141 -2.14 -1.16 10.36
N GLU A 142 -3.01 -0.23 10.73
CA GLU A 142 -2.99 1.14 10.20
C GLU A 142 -1.62 1.80 10.41
N LEU A 143 -1.03 1.64 11.61
CA LEU A 143 0.29 2.19 11.93
C LEU A 143 1.38 1.64 10.99
N MET A 144 1.47 0.31 10.83
CA MET A 144 2.50 -0.30 10.00
C MET A 144 2.32 0.02 8.52
N ASN A 145 1.09 -0.01 8.03
CA ASN A 145 0.78 0.43 6.66
C ASN A 145 1.27 1.87 6.43
N ARG A 146 1.04 2.77 7.38
CA ARG A 146 1.46 4.15 7.29
C ARG A 146 2.98 4.31 7.31
N ILE A 147 3.67 3.60 8.20
CA ILE A 147 5.14 3.56 8.26
C ILE A 147 5.72 3.07 6.92
N GLU A 148 5.18 1.99 6.37
CA GLU A 148 5.62 1.46 5.08
C GLU A 148 5.39 2.44 3.94
N MET A 149 4.25 3.13 3.93
CA MET A 149 3.95 4.16 2.94
C MET A 149 4.94 5.33 3.00
N ILE A 150 5.26 5.82 4.21
CA ILE A 150 6.22 6.89 4.41
C ILE A 150 7.62 6.47 3.94
N LYS A 151 8.04 5.25 4.31
CA LYS A 151 9.36 4.70 3.91
C LYS A 151 9.51 4.56 2.41
N ALA A 152 8.46 4.12 1.75
CA ALA A 152 8.54 3.70 0.36
C ALA A 152 8.12 4.78 -0.64
N LEU A 153 7.14 5.59 -0.30
CA LEU A 153 6.54 6.56 -1.22
C LEU A 153 6.75 8.01 -0.75
N GLY A 154 7.41 8.20 0.41
CA GLY A 154 7.61 9.55 0.95
C GLY A 154 6.30 10.26 1.26
N ASP A 155 5.23 9.52 1.66
CA ASP A 155 3.88 10.03 1.89
C ASP A 155 3.31 10.76 0.65
N PRO A 156 3.02 10.03 -0.44
CA PRO A 156 2.71 10.62 -1.73
C PRO A 156 1.38 11.37 -1.73
N ARG A 157 1.33 12.44 -2.49
CA ARG A 157 0.10 13.18 -2.79
C ARG A 157 -0.69 12.39 -3.84
N ILE A 158 -1.84 11.84 -3.44
CA ILE A 158 -2.66 10.96 -4.28
C ILE A 158 -3.83 11.74 -4.85
N GLY A 159 -3.90 11.82 -6.17
CA GLY A 159 -5.07 12.30 -6.89
C GLY A 159 -5.92 11.12 -7.37
N VAL A 160 -7.24 11.25 -7.24
CA VAL A 160 -8.20 10.25 -7.73
C VAL A 160 -9.07 10.91 -8.79
N VAL A 161 -9.13 10.30 -9.97
CA VAL A 161 -10.02 10.72 -11.06
C VAL A 161 -10.80 9.51 -11.55
N VAL A 162 -12.12 9.61 -11.54
CA VAL A 162 -13.01 8.56 -12.00
C VAL A 162 -13.94 9.10 -13.08
N PHE A 163 -13.92 8.48 -14.25
CA PHE A 163 -14.83 8.79 -15.33
C PHE A 163 -16.10 7.93 -15.26
N LYS A 164 -17.24 8.51 -15.62
CA LYS A 164 -18.45 7.76 -15.97
C LYS A 164 -18.39 7.41 -17.44
N ASN A 165 -18.42 6.11 -17.79
CA ASN A 165 -18.53 5.67 -19.20
C ASN A 165 -17.63 6.49 -20.15
N ALA A 166 -16.33 6.56 -19.84
CA ALA A 166 -15.41 7.34 -20.68
C ALA A 166 -15.46 6.86 -22.13
N THR A 167 -15.79 7.76 -23.02
CA THR A 167 -15.74 7.54 -24.47
C THR A 167 -14.72 8.49 -25.08
N VAL A 168 -13.91 7.97 -25.99
CA VAL A 168 -13.00 8.79 -26.79
C VAL A 168 -13.77 9.18 -28.07
N SER A 169 -13.90 10.48 -28.34
CA SER A 169 -14.50 10.93 -29.55
C SER A 169 -13.67 10.54 -30.78
N GLU A 170 -14.28 10.56 -31.99
CA GLU A 170 -13.57 10.32 -33.26
C GLU A 170 -12.35 11.26 -33.45
N TYR A 171 -12.33 12.40 -32.76
CA TYR A 171 -11.24 13.39 -32.80
C TYR A 171 -10.24 13.23 -31.67
N GLY A 172 -10.27 12.10 -30.93
CA GLY A 172 -9.32 11.81 -29.83
C GLY A 172 -9.56 12.63 -28.56
N SER A 173 -10.63 13.41 -28.47
CA SER A 173 -10.99 14.11 -27.23
C SER A 173 -11.77 13.20 -26.30
N LEU A 174 -11.39 13.20 -25.03
CA LEU A 174 -12.09 12.48 -23.97
C LEU A 174 -13.40 13.22 -23.65
N GLU A 175 -14.54 12.56 -23.84
CA GLU A 175 -15.81 13.09 -23.39
C GLU A 175 -15.87 12.98 -21.84
N LYS A 176 -15.84 14.15 -21.18
CA LYS A 176 -15.52 14.25 -19.74
C LYS A 176 -16.81 14.22 -18.91
N SER A 177 -17.25 13.06 -18.49
CA SER A 177 -18.22 12.91 -17.41
C SER A 177 -17.53 12.25 -16.21
N TYR A 178 -17.49 12.93 -15.05
CA TYR A 178 -16.80 12.45 -13.85
C TYR A 178 -17.78 11.81 -12.87
N ASP A 179 -17.30 10.83 -12.10
CA ASP A 179 -18.05 10.15 -11.06
C ASP A 179 -17.60 10.62 -9.67
N ASP A 180 -18.10 11.79 -9.28
CA ASP A 180 -17.76 12.41 -8.00
C ASP A 180 -18.13 11.54 -6.79
N ILE A 181 -19.21 10.73 -6.88
CA ILE A 181 -19.61 9.82 -5.81
C ILE A 181 -18.55 8.73 -5.58
N THR A 182 -18.05 8.15 -6.66
CA THR A 182 -16.99 7.14 -6.59
C THR A 182 -15.68 7.76 -6.11
N GLU A 183 -15.30 8.94 -6.62
CA GLU A 183 -14.09 9.65 -6.19
C GLU A 183 -14.11 9.97 -4.69
N GLU A 184 -15.19 10.57 -4.19
CA GLU A 184 -15.32 10.89 -2.77
C GLU A 184 -15.28 9.64 -1.89
N SER A 185 -15.93 8.56 -2.33
CA SER A 185 -15.91 7.28 -1.63
C SER A 185 -14.51 6.67 -1.58
N VAL A 186 -13.75 6.73 -2.67
CA VAL A 186 -12.35 6.26 -2.74
C VAL A 186 -11.46 7.14 -1.87
N ASN A 187 -11.58 8.47 -1.96
CA ASN A 187 -10.80 9.42 -1.16
C ASN A 187 -11.01 9.19 0.34
N SER A 188 -12.27 9.13 0.79
CA SER A 188 -12.62 8.85 2.19
C SER A 188 -12.01 7.54 2.69
N LYS A 189 -12.04 6.51 1.84
CA LYS A 189 -11.49 5.21 2.20
C LYS A 189 -9.96 5.20 2.22
N LEU A 190 -9.28 5.88 1.29
CA LEU A 190 -7.83 6.06 1.31
C LEU A 190 -7.38 6.76 2.60
N LEU A 191 -8.05 7.85 2.98
CA LEU A 191 -7.81 8.54 4.25
C LEU A 191 -7.97 7.58 5.45
N SER A 192 -9.04 6.74 5.44
CA SER A 192 -9.25 5.75 6.51
C SER A 192 -8.19 4.65 6.56
N MET A 193 -7.48 4.39 5.45
CA MET A 193 -6.36 3.46 5.37
C MET A 193 -5.02 4.05 5.78
N GLY A 194 -5.00 5.34 6.14
CA GLY A 194 -3.81 6.02 6.63
C GLY A 194 -3.04 6.83 5.59
N PHE A 195 -3.57 7.00 4.36
CA PHE A 195 -2.99 7.94 3.40
C PHE A 195 -3.31 9.37 3.83
N SER A 196 -2.29 10.20 4.08
CA SER A 196 -2.48 11.56 4.62
C SER A 196 -2.82 12.59 3.55
N HIS A 197 -2.19 12.46 2.39
CA HIS A 197 -2.23 13.46 1.34
C HIS A 197 -3.08 13.00 0.16
N VAL A 198 -4.37 12.79 0.42
CA VAL A 198 -5.37 12.62 -0.65
C VAL A 198 -5.80 14.00 -1.11
N MET A 199 -5.65 14.28 -2.41
CA MET A 199 -5.81 15.61 -2.97
C MET A 199 -7.28 16.06 -3.00
N ASP A 200 -7.49 17.31 -2.63
CA ASP A 200 -8.78 17.99 -2.71
C ASP A 200 -9.31 18.06 -4.14
N ALA A 201 -10.64 18.11 -4.28
CA ALA A 201 -11.34 18.21 -5.56
C ALA A 201 -10.89 19.42 -6.41
N ASN A 202 -10.46 20.54 -5.80
CA ASN A 202 -9.98 21.71 -6.54
C ASN A 202 -8.62 21.46 -7.20
N ILE A 203 -7.74 20.68 -6.57
CA ILE A 203 -6.45 20.27 -7.16
C ILE A 203 -6.71 19.25 -8.26
N VAL A 204 -7.60 18.29 -8.02
CA VAL A 204 -8.05 17.30 -9.00
C VAL A 204 -8.73 17.99 -10.20
N ALA A 205 -9.48 19.08 -9.98
CA ALA A 205 -10.09 19.86 -11.06
C ALA A 205 -9.03 20.48 -12.00
N LYS A 206 -7.87 20.92 -11.49
CA LYS A 206 -6.77 21.37 -12.36
C LYS A 206 -6.24 20.22 -13.21
N LEU A 207 -6.11 19.02 -12.64
CA LEU A 207 -5.72 17.83 -13.38
C LEU A 207 -6.75 17.47 -14.45
N ARG A 208 -8.05 17.48 -14.12
CA ARG A 208 -9.16 17.22 -15.04
C ARG A 208 -9.16 18.16 -16.27
N ASN A 209 -8.75 19.40 -16.07
CA ASN A 209 -8.70 20.43 -17.12
C ASN A 209 -7.38 20.44 -17.90
N SER A 210 -6.38 19.67 -17.50
CA SER A 210 -5.10 19.60 -18.18
C SER A 210 -5.14 18.66 -19.40
N SER A 211 -4.27 18.94 -20.38
CA SER A 211 -4.00 18.03 -21.50
C SER A 211 -3.38 16.71 -21.03
N LEU A 212 -2.67 16.75 -19.88
CA LEU A 212 -2.03 15.60 -19.26
C LEU A 212 -3.00 14.44 -19.01
N LEU A 213 -4.21 14.71 -18.52
CA LEU A 213 -5.17 13.64 -18.23
C LEU A 213 -5.62 12.90 -19.48
N SER A 214 -5.85 13.63 -20.58
CA SER A 214 -6.20 13.05 -21.87
C SER A 214 -5.04 12.22 -22.44
N SER A 215 -3.81 12.71 -22.35
CA SER A 215 -2.61 12.00 -22.77
C SER A 215 -2.40 10.71 -21.95
N LEU A 216 -2.52 10.78 -20.63
CA LEU A 216 -2.40 9.61 -19.75
C LEU A 216 -3.49 8.56 -19.99
N TYR A 217 -4.71 9.00 -20.30
CA TYR A 217 -5.80 8.09 -20.66
C TYR A 217 -5.50 7.35 -21.97
N ASN A 218 -5.00 8.05 -22.96
CA ASN A 218 -4.63 7.52 -24.29
C ASN A 218 -3.28 6.77 -24.29
N GLY A 219 -2.53 6.79 -23.17
CA GLY A 219 -1.22 6.16 -23.09
C GLY A 219 -0.07 6.99 -23.63
N ASP A 220 -0.29 8.30 -23.90
CA ASP A 220 0.75 9.23 -24.30
C ASP A 220 1.48 9.79 -23.07
N THR A 221 2.81 9.72 -23.06
CA THR A 221 3.66 10.16 -21.94
C THR A 221 4.39 11.48 -22.19
N ASN A 222 4.17 12.13 -23.32
CA ASN A 222 4.91 13.33 -23.72
C ASN A 222 4.70 14.55 -22.81
N LEU A 223 3.62 14.57 -22.01
CA LEU A 223 3.29 15.68 -21.12
C LEU A 223 3.65 15.44 -19.64
N LEU A 224 4.42 14.40 -19.33
CA LEU A 224 4.79 14.06 -17.95
C LEU A 224 5.57 15.16 -17.25
N GLY A 225 6.36 15.96 -17.97
CA GLY A 225 7.06 17.13 -17.41
C GLY A 225 6.13 18.17 -16.76
N GLU A 226 4.85 18.23 -17.17
CA GLU A 226 3.86 19.11 -16.56
C GLU A 226 3.27 18.55 -15.25
N ALA A 227 3.41 17.25 -15.01
CA ALA A 227 2.80 16.57 -13.87
C ALA A 227 3.32 17.08 -12.52
N GLY A 228 4.60 17.43 -12.43
CA GLY A 228 5.22 17.99 -11.23
C GLY A 228 4.59 19.30 -10.76
N SER A 229 4.13 20.14 -11.71
CA SER A 229 3.52 21.43 -11.42
C SER A 229 2.10 21.32 -10.83
N ILE A 230 1.42 20.17 -11.02
CA ILE A 230 0.05 19.95 -10.56
C ILE A 230 0.05 19.57 -9.06
N GLY A 231 1.16 19.09 -8.53
CA GLY A 231 1.29 18.75 -7.13
C GLY A 231 0.68 17.41 -6.76
N VAL A 232 0.60 16.46 -7.70
CA VAL A 232 0.16 15.06 -7.50
C VAL A 232 1.31 14.13 -7.83
N ASP A 233 1.63 13.21 -6.92
CA ASP A 233 2.71 12.22 -7.12
C ASP A 233 2.17 10.92 -7.72
N VAL A 234 1.01 10.48 -7.23
CA VAL A 234 0.33 9.27 -7.66
C VAL A 234 -1.08 9.59 -8.15
N LEU A 235 -1.41 9.15 -9.34
CA LEU A 235 -2.74 9.26 -9.91
C LEU A 235 -3.45 7.90 -9.93
N VAL A 236 -4.62 7.82 -9.30
CA VAL A 236 -5.58 6.74 -9.49
C VAL A 236 -6.54 7.17 -10.58
N LEU A 237 -6.38 6.61 -11.75
CA LEU A 237 -7.20 6.90 -12.94
C LEU A 237 -8.13 5.72 -13.18
N ALA A 238 -9.44 5.93 -13.05
CA ALA A 238 -10.42 4.87 -13.14
C ALA A 238 -11.65 5.26 -13.98
N GLN A 239 -12.41 4.25 -14.32
CA GLN A 239 -13.71 4.36 -14.97
C GLN A 239 -14.73 3.55 -14.18
N SER A 240 -15.90 4.14 -13.94
CA SER A 240 -17.06 3.47 -13.36
C SER A 240 -18.13 3.20 -14.42
N LYS A 241 -18.77 2.04 -14.31
CA LYS A 241 -19.95 1.67 -15.08
C LYS A 241 -20.99 1.12 -14.13
N VAL A 242 -22.25 1.54 -14.28
CA VAL A 242 -23.35 1.10 -13.43
C VAL A 242 -24.47 0.58 -14.29
N ASP A 243 -24.98 -0.59 -13.90
CA ASP A 243 -26.15 -1.23 -14.52
C ASP A 243 -27.16 -1.61 -13.44
N ALA A 244 -28.45 -1.52 -13.74
CA ALA A 244 -29.52 -1.89 -12.83
C ALA A 244 -30.46 -2.93 -13.46
N ALA A 245 -30.90 -3.88 -12.63
CA ALA A 245 -31.86 -4.90 -13.04
C ALA A 245 -32.91 -5.15 -11.95
N LYS A 246 -34.17 -5.31 -12.33
CA LYS A 246 -35.23 -5.72 -11.41
C LYS A 246 -35.01 -7.16 -10.94
N ILE A 247 -35.28 -7.41 -9.68
CA ILE A 247 -35.19 -8.75 -9.09
C ILE A 247 -36.58 -9.38 -9.11
N ASN A 248 -36.72 -10.42 -9.90
CA ASN A 248 -37.94 -11.24 -9.95
C ASN A 248 -37.68 -12.59 -9.33
N LEU A 249 -38.62 -13.11 -8.55
CA LEU A 249 -38.58 -14.45 -7.98
C LEU A 249 -39.46 -15.39 -8.80
N THR A 250 -38.86 -16.47 -9.30
CA THR A 250 -39.62 -17.53 -9.97
C THR A 250 -39.97 -18.60 -8.92
N LYS A 251 -41.26 -18.85 -8.73
CA LYS A 251 -41.78 -19.90 -7.85
C LYS A 251 -41.58 -21.28 -8.48
N GLN A 252 -41.71 -22.34 -7.68
CA GLN A 252 -41.61 -23.72 -8.16
C GLN A 252 -42.65 -24.09 -9.25
N ASP A 253 -43.80 -23.38 -9.28
CA ASP A 253 -44.86 -23.55 -10.29
C ASP A 253 -44.55 -22.79 -11.61
N GLY A 254 -43.40 -22.15 -11.72
CA GLY A 254 -43.00 -21.36 -12.89
C GLY A 254 -43.55 -19.94 -12.91
N THR A 255 -44.37 -19.53 -11.94
CA THR A 255 -44.87 -18.15 -11.88
C THR A 255 -43.80 -17.17 -11.42
N THR A 256 -43.68 -16.02 -12.06
CA THR A 256 -42.72 -14.95 -11.70
C THR A 256 -43.43 -13.88 -10.86
N VAL A 257 -42.84 -13.55 -9.72
CA VAL A 257 -43.33 -12.51 -8.81
C VAL A 257 -42.33 -11.34 -8.86
N ASP A 258 -42.84 -10.14 -9.16
CA ASP A 258 -42.08 -8.91 -9.01
C ASP A 258 -41.88 -8.61 -7.53
N THR A 259 -40.61 -8.54 -7.11
CA THR A 259 -40.25 -8.24 -5.70
C THR A 259 -40.22 -6.74 -5.42
N GLN A 260 -40.43 -5.89 -6.41
CA GLN A 260 -40.20 -4.43 -6.36
C GLN A 260 -38.76 -4.06 -6.00
N LEU A 261 -37.83 -5.00 -5.95
CA LEU A 261 -36.44 -4.78 -5.65
C LEU A 261 -35.64 -4.61 -6.94
N VAL A 262 -34.70 -3.70 -6.90
CA VAL A 262 -33.73 -3.45 -7.96
C VAL A 262 -32.34 -3.83 -7.44
N ARG A 263 -31.61 -4.56 -8.27
CA ARG A 263 -30.17 -4.82 -8.07
C ARG A 263 -29.39 -3.84 -8.91
N GLY A 264 -28.63 -2.96 -8.25
CA GLY A 264 -27.58 -2.19 -8.90
C GLY A 264 -26.28 -3.01 -8.94
N THR A 265 -25.55 -2.92 -10.03
CA THR A 265 -24.22 -3.50 -10.20
C THR A 265 -23.29 -2.40 -10.70
N ALA A 266 -22.17 -2.20 -10.02
CA ALA A 266 -21.14 -1.23 -10.40
C ALA A 266 -19.83 -1.94 -10.68
N ASP A 267 -19.25 -1.69 -11.85
CA ASP A 267 -17.91 -2.11 -12.22
C ASP A 267 -16.99 -0.89 -12.22
N ILE A 268 -15.85 -0.99 -11.52
CA ILE A 268 -14.80 0.04 -11.53
C ILE A 268 -13.52 -0.61 -12.03
N THR A 269 -12.99 -0.08 -13.12
CA THR A 269 -11.70 -0.46 -13.71
C THR A 269 -10.75 0.71 -13.66
N GLY A 270 -9.48 0.47 -13.36
CA GLY A 270 -8.55 1.58 -13.24
C GLY A 270 -7.09 1.16 -13.23
N LYS A 271 -6.24 2.18 -13.17
CA LYS A 271 -4.79 2.07 -13.09
C LYS A 271 -4.23 3.06 -12.06
N VAL A 272 -3.14 2.68 -11.42
CA VAL A 272 -2.36 3.52 -10.52
C VAL A 272 -1.10 3.93 -11.26
N ILE A 273 -0.84 5.22 -11.38
CA ILE A 273 0.23 5.80 -12.20
C ILE A 273 1.10 6.68 -11.31
N MET A 274 2.43 6.50 -11.39
CA MET A 274 3.40 7.47 -10.87
C MET A 274 3.52 8.60 -11.88
N LEU A 275 3.10 9.81 -11.50
CA LEU A 275 3.04 10.92 -12.46
C LEU A 275 4.42 11.40 -12.89
N ALA A 276 5.45 11.30 -12.05
CA ALA A 276 6.80 11.69 -12.40
C ALA A 276 7.33 10.94 -13.64
N THR A 277 7.05 9.64 -13.75
CA THR A 277 7.58 8.77 -14.82
C THR A 277 6.52 8.26 -15.79
N GLY A 278 5.23 8.47 -15.50
CA GLY A 278 4.12 7.88 -16.25
C GLY A 278 3.97 6.36 -16.08
N ASN A 279 4.79 5.74 -15.24
CA ASN A 279 4.79 4.30 -15.06
C ASN A 279 3.51 3.81 -14.35
N ILE A 280 2.84 2.84 -14.97
CA ILE A 280 1.70 2.16 -14.36
C ILE A 280 2.20 1.20 -13.29
N GLN A 281 1.86 1.47 -12.03
CA GLN A 281 2.22 0.66 -10.88
C GLN A 281 1.38 -0.60 -10.77
N GLY A 282 0.17 -0.56 -11.28
CA GLY A 282 -0.75 -1.68 -11.36
C GLY A 282 -2.10 -1.26 -11.90
N THR A 283 -2.89 -2.27 -12.26
CA THR A 283 -4.28 -2.10 -12.72
C THR A 283 -5.21 -2.89 -11.81
N PHE A 284 -6.46 -2.48 -11.75
CA PHE A 284 -7.49 -3.17 -10.99
C PHE A 284 -8.82 -3.18 -11.75
N SER A 285 -9.62 -4.20 -11.48
CA SER A 285 -11.00 -4.32 -11.95
C SER A 285 -11.82 -4.95 -10.83
N VAL A 286 -12.83 -4.25 -10.37
CA VAL A 286 -13.63 -4.66 -9.23
C VAL A 286 -15.11 -4.47 -9.50
N ARG A 287 -15.93 -5.24 -8.79
CA ARG A 287 -17.38 -5.17 -8.86
C ARG A 287 -17.97 -4.94 -7.47
N GLY A 288 -19.03 -4.12 -7.42
CA GLY A 288 -19.89 -3.94 -6.27
C GLY A 288 -21.34 -4.17 -6.63
N GLN A 289 -22.15 -4.55 -5.65
CA GLN A 289 -23.58 -4.74 -5.80
C GLN A 289 -24.34 -4.01 -4.69
N GLY A 290 -25.54 -3.53 -5.02
CA GLY A 290 -26.47 -2.93 -4.07
C GLY A 290 -27.89 -3.35 -4.39
N ILE A 291 -28.73 -3.50 -3.37
CA ILE A 291 -30.15 -3.83 -3.53
C ILE A 291 -30.97 -2.77 -2.81
N ASP A 292 -31.98 -2.26 -3.50
CA ASP A 292 -32.96 -1.31 -2.94
C ASP A 292 -34.27 -1.37 -3.74
N ILE A 293 -35.29 -0.70 -3.24
CA ILE A 293 -36.55 -0.48 -3.98
C ILE A 293 -36.32 0.59 -5.08
N SER A 294 -35.47 1.57 -4.79
CA SER A 294 -35.08 2.63 -5.71
C SER A 294 -33.85 2.24 -6.52
N GLU A 295 -33.93 2.35 -7.82
CA GLU A 295 -32.80 2.12 -8.72
C GLU A 295 -31.60 3.02 -8.38
N SER A 296 -31.85 4.30 -8.16
CA SER A 296 -30.79 5.25 -7.80
C SER A 296 -30.07 4.85 -6.50
N THR A 297 -30.85 4.41 -5.48
CA THR A 297 -30.28 3.96 -4.21
C THR A 297 -29.51 2.64 -4.36
N ALA A 298 -30.04 1.70 -5.14
CA ALA A 298 -29.36 0.44 -5.44
C ALA A 298 -28.02 0.70 -6.16
N ASN A 299 -28.00 1.60 -7.14
CA ASN A 299 -26.80 2.00 -7.87
C ASN A 299 -25.77 2.69 -6.97
N ASN A 300 -26.19 3.60 -6.10
CA ASN A 300 -25.30 4.28 -5.16
C ASN A 300 -24.70 3.29 -4.14
N LYS A 301 -25.46 2.31 -3.66
CA LYS A 301 -24.95 1.23 -2.81
C LYS A 301 -23.92 0.37 -3.57
N ALA A 302 -24.20 0.06 -4.84
CA ALA A 302 -23.28 -0.70 -5.69
C ALA A 302 -21.96 0.05 -5.91
N LEU A 303 -22.02 1.34 -6.23
CA LEU A 303 -20.83 2.21 -6.38
C LEU A 303 -20.01 2.28 -5.10
N LYS A 304 -20.66 2.47 -3.95
CA LYS A 304 -19.96 2.52 -2.65
C LYS A 304 -19.25 1.20 -2.34
N ASN A 305 -19.87 0.07 -2.62
CA ASN A 305 -19.27 -1.25 -2.42
C ASN A 305 -18.10 -1.49 -3.40
N ALA A 306 -18.28 -1.13 -4.68
CA ALA A 306 -17.23 -1.19 -5.67
C ALA A 306 -16.03 -0.29 -5.31
N SER A 307 -16.30 0.94 -4.83
CA SER A 307 -15.26 1.88 -4.38
C SER A 307 -14.45 1.33 -3.21
N THR A 308 -15.11 0.64 -2.27
CA THR A 308 -14.42 -0.03 -1.15
C THR A 308 -13.47 -1.11 -1.67
N ASN A 309 -13.91 -1.92 -2.63
CA ASN A 309 -13.10 -2.94 -3.25
C ASN A 309 -11.95 -2.32 -4.07
N ALA A 310 -12.22 -1.26 -4.85
CA ALA A 310 -11.22 -0.55 -5.62
C ALA A 310 -10.11 0.01 -4.73
N THR A 311 -10.48 0.65 -3.61
CA THR A 311 -9.50 1.20 -2.67
C THR A 311 -8.63 0.13 -2.03
N ALA A 312 -9.20 -1.04 -1.72
CA ALA A 312 -8.43 -2.18 -1.21
C ALA A 312 -7.38 -2.64 -2.23
N GLU A 313 -7.72 -2.71 -3.52
CA GLU A 313 -6.77 -3.07 -4.58
C GLU A 313 -5.72 -1.97 -4.81
N VAL A 314 -6.11 -0.70 -4.84
CA VAL A 314 -5.17 0.45 -4.89
C VAL A 314 -4.17 0.36 -3.73
N GLY A 315 -4.65 0.14 -2.51
CA GLY A 315 -3.79 -0.03 -1.34
C GLY A 315 -2.82 -1.20 -1.46
N LYS A 316 -3.24 -2.34 -2.05
CA LYS A 316 -2.35 -3.48 -2.31
C LYS A 316 -1.29 -3.15 -3.37
N ILE A 317 -1.68 -2.46 -4.46
CA ILE A 317 -0.74 -2.04 -5.51
C ILE A 317 0.35 -1.15 -4.91
N LEU A 318 -0.04 -0.13 -4.14
CA LEU A 318 0.88 0.81 -3.52
C LEU A 318 1.82 0.10 -2.52
N ARG A 319 1.30 -0.78 -1.65
CA ARG A 319 2.12 -1.56 -0.71
C ARG A 319 3.08 -2.52 -1.39
N LYS A 320 2.64 -3.22 -2.45
CA LYS A 320 3.49 -4.15 -3.18
C LYS A 320 4.68 -3.45 -3.83
N LYS A 321 4.49 -2.22 -4.28
CA LYS A 321 5.56 -1.39 -4.83
C LYS A 321 6.46 -0.82 -3.74
N ALA A 322 5.91 -0.50 -2.58
CA ALA A 322 6.66 -0.09 -1.41
C ALA A 322 7.69 -1.14 -0.95
N ALA A 323 7.39 -2.43 -1.12
CA ALA A 323 8.31 -3.52 -0.80
C ALA A 323 9.40 -3.76 -1.87
N LYS A 324 9.31 -3.12 -3.03
CA LYS A 324 10.31 -3.16 -4.11
C LYS A 324 11.03 -1.81 -4.20
N ALA A 325 12.17 -1.79 -4.87
CA ALA A 325 12.85 -0.54 -5.18
C ALA A 325 11.91 0.49 -5.82
N PHE A 326 12.13 1.76 -5.49
CA PHE A 326 11.41 2.88 -6.09
C PHE A 326 11.71 2.93 -7.59
N ASP A 327 10.76 2.53 -8.42
CA ASP A 327 10.84 2.60 -9.88
C ASP A 327 10.15 3.85 -10.44
N GLY A 328 9.98 4.87 -9.62
CA GLY A 328 9.28 6.11 -9.95
C GLY A 328 10.08 7.38 -9.70
N LEU A 329 11.39 7.28 -9.54
CA LEU A 329 12.26 8.45 -9.39
C LEU A 329 12.80 8.89 -10.76
N GLN A 330 12.79 10.18 -11.02
CA GLN A 330 13.27 10.73 -12.28
C GLN A 330 14.23 11.90 -12.05
N ILE A 331 15.35 11.89 -12.78
CA ILE A 331 16.27 13.02 -12.86
C ILE A 331 16.14 13.64 -14.25
N ILE A 332 15.96 14.94 -14.28
CA ILE A 332 16.05 15.75 -15.49
C ILE A 332 17.38 16.51 -15.39
N ALA A 333 18.38 16.11 -16.17
CA ALA A 333 19.69 16.70 -16.13
C ALA A 333 19.92 17.59 -17.36
N SER A 334 20.22 18.86 -17.12
CA SER A 334 20.73 19.78 -18.15
C SER A 334 22.23 19.60 -18.26
N VAL A 335 22.70 18.96 -19.33
CA VAL A 335 24.12 18.65 -19.57
C VAL A 335 24.39 18.70 -21.06
N ASN A 336 25.38 19.55 -21.47
CA ASN A 336 25.70 19.72 -22.87
C ASN A 336 26.91 18.88 -23.34
N ASP A 337 27.51 18.11 -22.42
CA ASP A 337 28.68 17.29 -22.67
C ASP A 337 28.32 15.80 -22.44
N ASN A 338 28.55 14.99 -23.46
CA ASN A 338 28.25 13.55 -23.40
C ASN A 338 29.13 12.79 -22.40
N GLU A 339 30.42 13.21 -22.23
CA GLU A 339 31.32 12.58 -21.28
C GLU A 339 30.81 12.82 -19.85
N LYS A 340 30.38 14.04 -19.54
CA LYS A 340 29.77 14.38 -18.24
C LYS A 340 28.43 13.65 -18.02
N LEU A 341 27.67 13.43 -19.08
CA LEU A 341 26.43 12.63 -18.98
C LEU A 341 26.71 11.17 -18.66
N GLU A 342 27.72 10.57 -19.29
CA GLU A 342 28.14 9.20 -19.00
C GLU A 342 28.69 9.09 -17.57
N GLU A 343 29.50 10.08 -17.12
CA GLU A 343 29.98 10.14 -15.74
C GLU A 343 28.83 10.26 -14.74
N LEU A 344 27.86 11.14 -14.98
CA LEU A 344 26.66 11.26 -14.15
C LEU A 344 25.91 9.92 -14.03
N VAL A 345 25.71 9.23 -15.14
CA VAL A 345 25.03 7.92 -15.15
C VAL A 345 25.83 6.86 -14.40
N ALA A 346 27.17 6.86 -14.54
CA ALA A 346 28.07 5.97 -13.83
C ALA A 346 28.03 6.24 -12.31
N ASP A 347 28.07 7.50 -11.92
CA ASP A 347 27.97 7.92 -10.53
C ASP A 347 26.65 7.48 -9.92
N LEU A 348 25.52 7.72 -10.60
CA LEU A 348 24.18 7.28 -10.16
C LEU A 348 24.11 5.78 -9.97
N LYS A 349 24.63 4.98 -10.92
CA LYS A 349 24.67 3.50 -10.83
C LYS A 349 25.47 3.01 -9.62
N SER A 350 26.42 3.78 -9.18
CA SER A 350 27.35 3.43 -8.11
C SER A 350 26.86 3.82 -6.71
N LEU A 351 25.72 4.55 -6.60
CA LEU A 351 25.17 4.97 -5.32
C LEU A 351 24.57 3.78 -4.58
N LYS A 352 24.76 3.78 -3.26
CA LYS A 352 24.18 2.75 -2.39
C LYS A 352 22.64 2.83 -2.42
N GLY A 353 22.00 1.72 -2.74
CA GLY A 353 20.53 1.62 -2.78
C GLY A 353 19.92 1.89 -4.15
N VAL A 354 20.72 2.30 -5.14
CA VAL A 354 20.31 2.36 -6.55
C VAL A 354 20.39 0.94 -7.13
N GLN A 355 19.30 0.49 -7.74
CA GLN A 355 19.16 -0.84 -8.35
C GLN A 355 19.12 -0.77 -9.87
N GLY A 356 18.67 0.36 -10.44
CA GLY A 356 18.62 0.59 -11.87
C GLY A 356 18.71 2.07 -12.22
N VAL A 357 19.38 2.38 -13.33
CA VAL A 357 19.47 3.71 -13.93
C VAL A 357 19.24 3.58 -15.41
N TYR A 358 18.18 4.21 -15.91
CA TYR A 358 17.70 4.06 -17.29
C TYR A 358 17.61 5.42 -17.96
N MET A 359 18.48 5.66 -18.94
CA MET A 359 18.37 6.82 -19.83
C MET A 359 17.11 6.64 -20.70
N ARG A 360 16.16 7.57 -20.58
CA ARG A 360 14.92 7.53 -21.38
C ARG A 360 15.03 8.40 -22.61
N GLU A 361 15.60 9.56 -22.44
CA GLU A 361 15.74 10.55 -23.52
C GLU A 361 17.00 11.39 -23.30
N TYR A 362 17.65 11.78 -24.38
CA TYR A 362 18.65 12.83 -24.37
C TYR A 362 18.50 13.66 -25.63
N GLN A 363 18.02 14.88 -25.46
CA GLN A 363 17.79 15.80 -26.59
C GLN A 363 18.07 17.25 -26.17
N ASN A 364 18.73 18.02 -27.04
CA ASN A 364 19.00 19.44 -26.83
C ASN A 364 19.68 19.75 -25.49
N GLY A 365 20.63 18.90 -25.05
CA GLY A 365 21.33 19.07 -23.80
C GLY A 365 20.51 18.75 -22.55
N LYS A 366 19.32 18.14 -22.68
CA LYS A 366 18.50 17.62 -21.58
C LYS A 366 18.46 16.11 -21.60
N ALA A 367 18.79 15.49 -20.49
CA ALA A 367 18.69 14.05 -20.26
C ALA A 367 17.56 13.76 -19.27
N VAL A 368 16.71 12.79 -19.61
CA VAL A 368 15.70 12.24 -18.73
C VAL A 368 16.15 10.85 -18.29
N ILE A 369 16.35 10.68 -16.99
CA ILE A 369 16.92 9.48 -16.39
C ILE A 369 15.97 8.96 -15.32
N ASP A 370 15.43 7.75 -15.51
CA ASP A 370 14.67 7.07 -14.49
C ASP A 370 15.60 6.27 -13.57
N ILE A 371 15.29 6.27 -12.28
CA ILE A 371 16.08 5.58 -11.25
C ILE A 371 15.20 4.64 -10.48
N GLU A 372 15.63 3.40 -10.37
CA GLU A 372 15.12 2.44 -9.39
C GLU A 372 16.01 2.47 -8.14
N SER A 373 15.43 2.89 -7.02
CA SER A 373 16.17 3.01 -5.77
C SER A 373 15.28 2.72 -4.56
N ASN A 374 15.90 2.27 -3.47
CA ASN A 374 15.27 2.20 -2.16
C ASN A 374 15.56 3.45 -1.30
N GLN A 375 16.18 4.46 -1.90
CA GLN A 375 16.48 5.75 -1.27
C GLN A 375 15.54 6.83 -1.79
N GLN A 376 15.25 7.82 -0.96
CA GLN A 376 14.48 9.00 -1.36
C GLN A 376 15.33 9.96 -2.19
N MET A 377 14.67 10.78 -3.01
CA MET A 377 15.34 11.67 -3.97
C MET A 377 16.36 12.63 -3.32
N HIS A 378 16.02 13.24 -2.18
CA HIS A 378 16.93 14.15 -1.49
C HIS A 378 18.17 13.45 -0.90
N ILE A 379 18.04 12.16 -0.51
CA ILE A 379 19.17 11.34 -0.05
C ILE A 379 20.08 11.02 -1.24
N LEU A 380 19.47 10.65 -2.38
CA LEU A 380 20.24 10.43 -3.62
C LEU A 380 21.01 11.66 -4.05
N LEU A 381 20.39 12.86 -3.97
CA LEU A 381 21.08 14.11 -4.29
C LEU A 381 22.30 14.36 -3.39
N ARG A 382 22.14 14.15 -2.08
CA ARG A 382 23.25 14.30 -1.14
C ARG A 382 24.39 13.32 -1.45
N MET A 383 24.06 12.03 -1.60
CA MET A 383 25.04 11.00 -1.93
C MET A 383 25.74 11.26 -3.26
N LEU A 384 24.99 11.74 -4.25
CA LEU A 384 25.53 12.09 -5.56
C LEU A 384 26.52 13.27 -5.45
N LYS A 385 26.16 14.33 -4.72
CA LYS A 385 27.05 15.49 -4.48
C LYS A 385 28.31 15.15 -3.68
N GLU A 386 28.23 14.17 -2.77
CA GLU A 386 29.38 13.72 -1.99
C GLU A 386 30.34 12.86 -2.84
N LYS A 387 29.84 12.17 -3.86
CA LYS A 387 30.59 11.20 -4.64
C LYS A 387 31.10 11.73 -5.98
N SER A 388 30.28 12.50 -6.67
CA SER A 388 30.54 12.98 -8.02
C SER A 388 31.56 14.12 -8.00
N HIS A 389 32.45 14.11 -8.99
CA HIS A 389 33.35 15.22 -9.26
C HIS A 389 32.74 16.28 -10.16
N LEU A 390 31.53 16.04 -10.69
CA LEU A 390 30.78 16.98 -11.52
C LEU A 390 30.26 18.16 -10.70
N GLY A 391 30.25 19.34 -11.31
CA GLY A 391 29.57 20.50 -10.76
C GLY A 391 28.04 20.28 -10.84
N LEU A 392 27.41 19.92 -9.73
CA LEU A 392 25.99 19.61 -9.66
C LEU A 392 25.21 20.73 -8.96
N PHE A 393 24.39 21.44 -9.73
CA PHE A 393 23.50 22.48 -9.21
C PHE A 393 22.05 21.95 -9.28
N ASN A 394 21.38 21.97 -8.13
CA ASN A 394 19.98 21.56 -8.03
C ASN A 394 19.09 22.75 -8.38
N GLU A 395 18.31 22.65 -9.45
CA GLU A 395 17.35 23.67 -9.91
C GLU A 395 15.96 23.43 -9.33
N GLY A 396 15.61 22.17 -9.02
CA GLY A 396 14.34 21.78 -8.42
C GLY A 396 14.39 20.36 -7.88
N ILE A 397 13.69 20.13 -6.78
CA ILE A 397 13.55 18.79 -6.20
C ILE A 397 12.15 18.61 -5.63
N THR A 398 11.56 17.46 -5.94
CA THR A 398 10.34 16.93 -5.34
C THR A 398 10.63 15.57 -4.70
N ASN A 399 9.63 14.91 -4.17
CA ASN A 399 9.82 13.56 -3.65
C ASN A 399 10.27 12.56 -4.73
N ASN A 400 9.87 12.77 -5.98
CA ASN A 400 10.05 11.81 -7.07
C ASN A 400 10.83 12.35 -8.27
N THR A 401 11.04 13.67 -8.35
CA THR A 401 11.75 14.32 -9.45
C THR A 401 12.89 15.21 -8.93
N MET A 402 13.94 15.30 -9.70
CA MET A 402 15.06 16.18 -9.45
C MET A 402 15.53 16.83 -10.77
N GLU A 403 15.69 18.15 -10.75
CA GLU A 403 16.24 18.90 -11.87
C GLU A 403 17.67 19.32 -11.53
N LEU A 404 18.62 18.91 -12.36
CA LEU A 404 20.05 19.15 -12.18
C LEU A 404 20.61 19.90 -13.37
N LEU A 405 21.40 20.94 -13.09
CA LEU A 405 22.35 21.48 -14.04
C LEU A 405 23.73 20.86 -13.76
N VAL A 406 24.34 20.26 -14.79
CA VAL A 406 25.63 19.57 -14.73
C VAL A 406 26.67 20.42 -15.48
N SER A 407 27.71 20.85 -14.76
CA SER A 407 28.76 21.73 -15.30
C SER A 407 30.15 21.07 -15.27
#